data_023db257034907f0d1aba935778e5117
#
_entry.id   023db257034907f0d1aba935778e5117
#
_cell.length_a   1.000
_cell.length_b   1.000
_cell.length_c   1.000
_cell.angle_alpha   90.00
_cell.angle_beta   90.00
_cell.angle_gamma   90.00
#
_symmetry.space_group_name_H-M   'P 1'
#
loop_
_entity.id
_entity.type
_entity.pdbx_description
1 polymer ?
#
loop_
_entity_poly.entity_id
_entity_poly.type
_entity_poly.pdbx_seq_one_letter_code
_entity_poly.pdbx_strand_id
1 'polypeptide(L)'
;DELPPGPHLAGLQHLLATVARLRAPNGCPWDQKQTTASMAQHLVEEAFEAADALRRGDDAASREELGDVLVNVCMIGQIAHEGGRFATDDLAAAAADKLIRRHPHVFGD
;
A
#
# COMPACT_ATOMS: atom_id res chain seq x y z
N ASP A 1 20.09 -8.12 14.02
CA ASP A 1 19.17 -8.20 15.14
C ASP A 1 17.77 -8.49 14.67
N GLU A 2 17.06 -9.29 15.42
CA GLU A 2 15.68 -9.59 15.10
C GLU A 2 14.79 -8.39 15.42
N LEU A 3 13.88 -8.11 14.49
CA LEU A 3 12.83 -7.13 14.76
C LEU A 3 11.76 -7.78 15.62
N PRO A 4 11.09 -7.01 16.49
CA PRO A 4 9.98 -7.56 17.27
C PRO A 4 8.88 -8.06 16.32
N PRO A 5 8.07 -9.03 16.76
CA PRO A 5 6.95 -9.48 15.92
C PRO A 5 6.02 -8.32 15.64
N GLY A 6 5.65 -8.18 14.39
CA GLY A 6 4.72 -7.15 13.98
C GLY A 6 3.28 -7.54 14.26
N PRO A 7 2.34 -6.66 13.90
CA PRO A 7 0.92 -6.96 14.02
C PRO A 7 0.53 -8.10 13.11
N HIS A 8 -0.67 -8.63 13.30
CA HIS A 8 -1.21 -9.68 12.42
C HIS A 8 -1.32 -9.16 10.99
N LEU A 9 -0.92 -10.01 10.03
CA LEU A 9 -0.88 -9.67 8.61
C LEU A 9 -2.07 -10.18 7.81
N ALA A 10 -3.02 -10.88 8.46
CA ALA A 10 -4.13 -11.51 7.75
C ALA A 10 -4.95 -10.50 6.93
N GLY A 11 -5.22 -9.33 7.48
CA GLY A 11 -5.95 -8.27 6.76
C GLY A 11 -5.20 -7.77 5.54
N LEU A 12 -3.90 -7.56 5.66
CA LEU A 12 -3.07 -7.11 4.55
C LEU A 12 -2.98 -8.17 3.45
N GLN A 13 -2.81 -9.43 3.83
CA GLN A 13 -2.79 -10.54 2.88
C GLN A 13 -4.13 -10.65 2.14
N HIS A 14 -5.24 -10.47 2.86
CA HIS A 14 -6.57 -10.48 2.26
C HIS A 14 -6.73 -9.35 1.25
N LEU A 15 -6.26 -8.16 1.57
CA LEU A 15 -6.30 -7.02 0.66
C LEU A 15 -5.48 -7.26 -0.59
N LEU A 16 -4.26 -7.78 -0.44
CA LEU A 16 -3.38 -8.08 -1.58
C LEU A 16 -4.03 -9.11 -2.51
N ALA A 17 -4.62 -10.17 -1.95
CA ALA A 17 -5.31 -11.19 -2.73
C ALA A 17 -6.55 -10.62 -3.42
N THR A 18 -7.28 -9.74 -2.76
CA THR A 18 -8.47 -9.09 -3.32
C THR A 18 -8.09 -8.22 -4.51
N VAL A 19 -7.03 -7.44 -4.39
CA VAL A 19 -6.54 -6.59 -5.49
C VAL A 19 -6.12 -7.45 -6.68
N ALA A 20 -5.36 -8.51 -6.44
CA ALA A 20 -4.93 -9.43 -7.50
C ALA A 20 -6.15 -10.05 -8.20
N ARG A 21 -7.18 -10.42 -7.45
CA ARG A 21 -8.41 -11.00 -7.99
C ARG A 21 -9.17 -10.02 -8.87
N LEU A 22 -9.23 -8.74 -8.47
CA LEU A 22 -9.88 -7.69 -9.25
C LEU A 22 -9.16 -7.45 -10.59
N ARG A 23 -7.85 -7.62 -10.62
CA ARG A 23 -7.03 -7.45 -11.83
C ARG A 23 -6.95 -8.70 -12.70
N ALA A 24 -7.40 -9.85 -12.21
CA ALA A 24 -7.36 -11.10 -12.95
C ALA A 24 -8.32 -11.07 -14.16
N PRO A 25 -8.16 -11.98 -15.15
CA PRO A 25 -8.99 -11.96 -16.38
C PRO A 25 -10.50 -11.97 -16.12
N ASN A 26 -10.94 -12.58 -15.03
CA ASN A 26 -12.37 -12.61 -14.66
C ASN A 26 -12.68 -11.63 -13.51
N GLY A 27 -11.84 -10.63 -13.32
CA GLY A 27 -12.02 -9.62 -12.31
C GLY A 27 -12.89 -8.46 -12.78
N CYS A 28 -12.52 -7.24 -12.36
CA CYS A 28 -13.26 -6.03 -12.65
C CYS A 28 -12.67 -5.31 -13.88
N PRO A 29 -13.45 -5.09 -14.95
CA PRO A 29 -12.94 -4.39 -16.14
C PRO A 29 -12.36 -3.00 -15.85
N TRP A 30 -12.93 -2.27 -14.89
CA TRP A 30 -12.43 -0.96 -14.51
C TRP A 30 -11.03 -1.07 -13.88
N ASP A 31 -10.85 -2.01 -12.97
CA ASP A 31 -9.56 -2.22 -12.31
C ASP A 31 -8.51 -2.77 -13.29
N GLN A 32 -8.93 -3.59 -14.24
CA GLN A 32 -8.02 -4.15 -15.25
C GLN A 32 -7.46 -3.08 -16.20
N LYS A 33 -8.17 -1.98 -16.38
CA LYS A 33 -7.75 -0.88 -17.26
C LYS A 33 -6.76 0.08 -16.59
N GLN A 34 -6.64 0.03 -15.28
CA GLN A 34 -5.77 0.97 -14.58
C GLN A 34 -4.29 0.71 -14.89
N THR A 35 -3.53 1.79 -14.95
CA THR A 35 -2.07 1.77 -15.09
C THR A 35 -1.47 2.46 -13.87
N THR A 36 -0.16 2.32 -13.66
CA THR A 36 0.48 3.05 -12.55
C THR A 36 0.29 4.55 -12.71
N ALA A 37 0.36 5.05 -13.95
CA ALA A 37 0.14 6.48 -14.22
C ALA A 37 -1.30 6.91 -13.91
N SER A 38 -2.31 6.10 -14.28
CA SER A 38 -3.71 6.44 -14.00
C SER A 38 -4.02 6.42 -12.51
N MET A 39 -3.31 5.59 -11.73
CA MET A 39 -3.49 5.51 -10.30
C MET A 39 -2.87 6.68 -9.53
N ALA A 40 -1.95 7.43 -10.15
CA ALA A 40 -1.29 8.55 -9.49
C ALA A 40 -2.29 9.60 -9.01
N GLN A 41 -3.29 9.94 -9.82
CA GLN A 41 -4.31 10.92 -9.45
C GLN A 41 -5.16 10.43 -8.28
N HIS A 42 -5.54 9.16 -8.31
CA HIS A 42 -6.31 8.55 -7.21
C HIS A 42 -5.52 8.59 -5.91
N LEU A 43 -4.22 8.30 -5.97
CA LEU A 43 -3.36 8.34 -4.79
C LEU A 43 -3.32 9.72 -4.16
N VAL A 44 -3.20 10.77 -4.96
CA VAL A 44 -3.19 12.16 -4.47
C VAL A 44 -4.52 12.49 -3.79
N GLU A 45 -5.64 12.17 -4.43
CA GLU A 45 -6.97 12.47 -3.91
C GLU A 45 -7.20 11.73 -2.58
N GLU A 46 -6.89 10.45 -2.53
CA GLU A 46 -7.08 9.65 -1.30
C GLU A 46 -6.14 10.12 -0.18
N ALA A 47 -4.93 10.55 -0.52
CA ALA A 47 -4.00 11.08 0.47
C ALA A 47 -4.55 12.38 1.10
N PHE A 48 -5.17 13.25 0.32
CA PHE A 48 -5.81 14.47 0.83
C PHE A 48 -6.96 14.14 1.77
N GLU A 49 -7.80 13.19 1.39
CA GLU A 49 -8.93 12.78 2.22
C GLU A 49 -8.46 12.15 3.54
N ALA A 50 -7.42 11.32 3.46
CA ALA A 50 -6.84 10.71 4.66
C ALA A 50 -6.23 11.76 5.57
N ALA A 51 -5.49 12.71 5.01
CA ALA A 51 -4.89 13.80 5.78
C ALA A 51 -5.95 14.65 6.49
N ASP A 52 -7.04 14.94 5.79
CA ASP A 52 -8.15 15.71 6.37
C ASP A 52 -8.79 14.96 7.55
N ALA A 53 -9.06 13.67 7.38
CA ALA A 53 -9.63 12.84 8.44
C ALA A 53 -8.73 12.80 9.67
N LEU A 54 -7.42 12.64 9.45
CA LEU A 54 -6.43 12.61 10.53
C LEU A 54 -6.36 13.93 11.28
N ARG A 55 -6.40 15.06 10.56
CA ARG A 55 -6.37 16.39 11.18
C ARG A 55 -7.61 16.68 12.00
N ARG A 56 -8.77 16.15 11.59
CA ARG A 56 -10.01 16.28 12.35
C ARG A 56 -10.05 15.38 13.58
N GLY A 57 -9.13 14.42 13.68
CA GLY A 57 -9.11 13.46 14.77
C GLY A 57 -10.29 12.48 14.74
N ASP A 58 -10.83 12.22 13.56
CA ASP A 58 -11.94 11.28 13.38
C ASP A 58 -11.37 9.89 13.08
N ASP A 59 -11.36 9.02 14.08
CA ASP A 59 -10.75 7.69 13.96
C ASP A 59 -11.45 6.79 12.94
N ALA A 60 -12.78 6.83 12.88
CA ALA A 60 -13.53 6.03 11.92
C ALA A 60 -13.23 6.45 10.49
N ALA A 61 -13.26 7.76 10.23
CA ALA A 61 -12.93 8.31 8.91
C ALA A 61 -11.45 8.07 8.57
N SER A 62 -10.55 8.23 9.53
CA SER A 62 -9.12 8.00 9.33
C SER A 62 -8.84 6.56 8.90
N ARG A 63 -9.47 5.60 9.57
CA ARG A 63 -9.31 4.18 9.23
C ARG A 63 -9.80 3.90 7.81
N GLU A 64 -10.95 4.45 7.44
CA GLU A 64 -11.52 4.26 6.10
C GLU A 64 -10.63 4.89 5.03
N GLU A 65 -10.24 6.15 5.22
CA GLU A 65 -9.46 6.86 4.22
C GLU A 65 -8.03 6.34 4.09
N LEU A 66 -7.41 5.93 5.20
CA LEU A 66 -6.10 5.25 5.13
C LEU A 66 -6.20 3.91 4.42
N GLY A 67 -7.33 3.21 4.59
CA GLY A 67 -7.61 2.00 3.84
C GLY A 67 -7.60 2.26 2.35
N ASP A 68 -8.24 3.35 1.91
CA ASP A 68 -8.28 3.73 0.50
C ASP A 68 -6.89 4.07 -0.04
N VAL A 69 -6.04 4.75 0.75
CA VAL A 69 -4.64 5.00 0.38
C VAL A 69 -3.90 3.67 0.21
N LEU A 70 -4.09 2.75 1.15
CA LEU A 70 -3.44 1.44 1.10
C LEU A 70 -3.90 0.64 -0.13
N VAL A 71 -5.19 0.71 -0.48
CA VAL A 71 -5.72 0.10 -1.71
C VAL A 71 -4.97 0.63 -2.93
N ASN A 72 -4.76 1.95 -3.01
CA ASN A 72 -4.02 2.56 -4.12
C ASN A 72 -2.59 2.04 -4.20
N VAL A 73 -1.90 1.94 -3.07
CA VAL A 73 -0.53 1.41 -3.02
C VAL A 73 -0.50 -0.04 -3.49
N CYS A 74 -1.42 -0.87 -2.99
CA CYS A 74 -1.50 -2.29 -3.36
C CYS A 74 -1.86 -2.47 -4.84
N MET A 75 -2.74 -1.63 -5.37
CA MET A 75 -3.13 -1.65 -6.79
C MET A 75 -1.92 -1.30 -7.67
N ILE A 76 -1.20 -0.24 -7.32
CA ILE A 76 0.01 0.16 -8.06
C ILE A 76 1.06 -0.95 -8.02
N GLY A 77 1.25 -1.57 -6.85
CA GLY A 77 2.19 -2.68 -6.71
C GLY A 77 1.81 -3.88 -7.58
N GLN A 78 0.53 -4.21 -7.64
CA GLN A 78 0.03 -5.31 -8.48
C GLN A 78 0.25 -5.00 -9.96
N ILE A 79 -0.07 -3.79 -10.40
CA ILE A 79 0.12 -3.37 -11.80
C ILE A 79 1.60 -3.44 -12.18
N ALA A 80 2.49 -2.92 -11.33
CA ALA A 80 3.92 -2.94 -11.56
C ALA A 80 4.46 -4.38 -11.61
N HIS A 81 3.95 -5.26 -10.76
CA HIS A 81 4.31 -6.67 -10.76
C HIS A 81 3.95 -7.34 -12.07
N GLU A 82 2.74 -7.10 -12.58
CA GLU A 82 2.29 -7.63 -13.86
C GLU A 82 3.19 -7.20 -15.00
N GLY A 83 3.73 -5.99 -14.91
CA GLY A 83 4.67 -5.43 -15.90
C GLY A 83 6.12 -5.84 -15.70
N GLY A 84 6.40 -6.69 -14.71
CA GLY A 84 7.77 -7.16 -14.44
C GLY A 84 8.70 -6.10 -13.86
N ARG A 85 8.15 -5.04 -13.24
CA ARG A 85 8.95 -3.92 -12.72
C ARG A 85 9.28 -4.06 -11.24
N PHE A 86 8.29 -4.17 -10.39
CA PHE A 86 8.43 -4.41 -8.95
C PHE A 86 7.09 -4.89 -8.39
N ALA A 87 7.10 -5.46 -7.21
CA ALA A 87 5.90 -5.91 -6.52
C ALA A 87 5.71 -5.13 -5.22
N THR A 88 4.52 -5.24 -4.63
CA THR A 88 4.24 -4.62 -3.34
C THR A 88 5.24 -5.07 -2.27
N ASP A 89 5.62 -6.35 -2.29
CA ASP A 89 6.60 -6.88 -1.35
C ASP A 89 7.97 -6.20 -1.50
N ASP A 90 8.37 -5.91 -2.72
CA ASP A 90 9.65 -5.23 -3.00
C ASP A 90 9.66 -3.81 -2.42
N LEU A 91 8.58 -3.06 -2.61
CA LEU A 91 8.52 -1.70 -2.10
C LEU A 91 8.47 -1.68 -0.56
N ALA A 92 7.82 -2.66 0.03
CA ALA A 92 7.76 -2.77 1.49
C ALA A 92 9.13 -3.10 2.07
N ALA A 93 9.85 -4.06 1.46
CA ALA A 93 11.19 -4.43 1.89
C ALA A 93 12.17 -3.25 1.74
N ALA A 94 12.10 -2.54 0.62
CA ALA A 94 12.96 -1.38 0.38
C ALA A 94 12.69 -0.26 1.39
N ALA A 95 11.43 -0.03 1.73
CA ALA A 95 11.06 0.97 2.72
C ALA A 95 11.60 0.61 4.10
N ALA A 96 11.50 -0.66 4.50
CA ALA A 96 12.02 -1.14 5.77
C ALA A 96 13.55 -0.97 5.83
N ASP A 97 14.25 -1.38 4.78
CA ASP A 97 15.70 -1.24 4.72
C ASP A 97 16.15 0.21 4.83
N LYS A 98 15.44 1.11 4.18
CA LYS A 98 15.73 2.54 4.25
C LYS A 98 15.55 3.08 5.66
N LEU A 99 14.48 2.69 6.34
CA LEU A 99 14.24 3.10 7.72
C LEU A 99 15.32 2.60 8.66
N ILE A 100 15.73 1.34 8.50
CA ILE A 100 16.79 0.73 9.30
C ILE A 100 18.10 1.50 9.12
N ARG A 101 18.48 1.76 7.87
CA ARG A 101 19.72 2.51 7.57
C ARG A 101 19.73 3.92 8.13
N ARG A 102 18.56 4.57 8.18
CA ARG A 102 18.43 5.95 8.66
C ARG A 102 18.31 6.07 10.18
N HIS A 103 18.25 4.93 10.86
CA HIS A 103 18.10 4.90 12.31
C HIS A 103 19.19 4.02 12.95
N PRO A 104 20.49 4.31 12.69
CA PRO A 104 21.56 3.50 13.28
C PRO A 104 21.57 3.56 14.81
N HIS A 105 21.04 4.63 15.38
CA HIS A 105 20.92 4.78 16.84
C HIS A 105 19.93 3.78 17.46
N VAL A 106 19.09 3.15 16.64
CA VAL A 106 18.13 2.13 17.09
C VAL A 106 18.58 0.73 16.67
N PHE A 107 18.99 0.57 15.41
CA PHE A 107 19.26 -0.75 14.83
C PHE A 107 20.76 -1.09 14.78
N GLY A 108 21.61 -0.16 15.14
CA GLY A 108 23.05 -0.33 15.09
C GLY A 108 23.63 0.03 13.73
N ASP A 109 24.92 -0.19 13.58
CA ASP A 109 25.68 0.23 12.40
C ASP A 109 25.29 -0.53 11.12
#